data_bd0f795ae22a0c3c3050b7ed9c241c3a
#
_entry.id   bd0f795ae22a0c3c3050b7ed9c241c3a
#
_cell.length_a   1.000
_cell.length_b   1.000
_cell.length_c   1.000
_cell.angle_alpha   90.00
_cell.angle_beta   90.00
_cell.angle_gamma   90.00
#
_symmetry.space_group_name_H-M   'P 1'
#
loop_
_entity.id
_entity.type
_entity.pdbx_description
1 polymer ?
#
loop_
_entity_poly.entity_id
_entity_poly.type
_entity_poly.pdbx_seq_one_letter_code
_entity_poly.pdbx_strand_id
1 'polypeptide(L)'
;MAGLRIFSYLPNPRVWKATIAARFCDVDIEIRGASGKELRDWLWDYDARPLPEQERQSLSSLVRTGRVGLTGAKLFKTDAFLEAQPFGNVPAAFARDGTIGIFESNSIMRAVARLGEARFRLYGRDAWEASRIDSFLDVSLVFARDSQIYLLALSDSTVDVAIHACAKQAFAIYASGLEQALSPQRKTLVGDDISLADICFAAELALFMNEHARAAQLNERGLDKIAQGYPK
;
A
#
# COMPACT_ATOMS: atom_id res chain seq x y z
N MET A 1 13.18 -19.61 10.55
CA MET A 1 12.96 -18.36 9.81
C MET A 1 11.60 -17.78 10.21
N ALA A 2 11.55 -16.51 10.57
CA ALA A 2 10.27 -15.84 10.82
C ALA A 2 9.61 -15.55 9.47
N GLY A 3 8.37 -16.02 9.27
CA GLY A 3 7.60 -15.81 8.05
C GLY A 3 6.45 -14.86 8.31
N LEU A 4 6.06 -14.12 7.29
CA LEU A 4 4.91 -13.23 7.32
C LEU A 4 3.97 -13.61 6.18
N ARG A 5 2.65 -13.63 6.42
CA ARG A 5 1.66 -13.81 5.37
C ARG A 5 0.98 -12.48 5.10
N ILE A 6 0.85 -12.08 3.84
CA ILE A 6 0.17 -10.84 3.43
C ILE A 6 -1.02 -11.19 2.56
N PHE A 7 -2.19 -10.68 2.90
CA PHE A 7 -3.40 -10.76 2.10
C PHE A 7 -3.72 -9.38 1.50
N SER A 8 -3.93 -9.33 0.17
CA SER A 8 -4.21 -8.08 -0.54
C SER A 8 -4.85 -8.31 -1.91
N TYR A 9 -5.38 -7.23 -2.51
CA TYR A 9 -5.60 -7.23 -3.96
C TYR A 9 -4.24 -7.20 -4.69
N LEU A 10 -4.20 -7.80 -5.88
CA LEU A 10 -2.99 -7.92 -6.68
C LEU A 10 -3.28 -7.56 -8.15
N PRO A 11 -2.35 -6.88 -8.84
CA PRO A 11 -1.12 -6.31 -8.30
C PRO A 11 -1.38 -5.10 -7.39
N ASN A 12 -0.57 -4.93 -6.36
CA ASN A 12 -0.65 -3.78 -5.47
C ASN A 12 0.77 -3.26 -5.15
N PRO A 13 1.17 -2.10 -5.66
CA PRO A 13 2.49 -1.52 -5.38
C PRO A 13 2.76 -1.30 -3.89
N ARG A 14 1.74 -1.10 -3.06
CA ARG A 14 1.92 -0.99 -1.61
C ARG A 14 2.36 -2.30 -0.95
N VAL A 15 2.04 -3.46 -1.56
CA VAL A 15 2.59 -4.76 -1.13
C VAL A 15 4.07 -4.87 -1.51
N TRP A 16 4.50 -4.20 -2.59
CA TRP A 16 5.91 -4.19 -2.99
C TRP A 16 6.83 -3.61 -1.91
N LYS A 17 6.35 -2.69 -1.08
CA LYS A 17 7.10 -2.19 0.08
C LYS A 17 7.63 -3.32 0.94
N ALA A 18 6.75 -4.23 1.34
CA ALA A 18 7.11 -5.38 2.15
C ALA A 18 7.96 -6.40 1.39
N THR A 19 7.63 -6.69 0.12
CA THR A 19 8.38 -7.68 -0.67
C THR A 19 9.79 -7.22 -1.04
N ILE A 20 9.98 -5.93 -1.29
CA ILE A 20 11.31 -5.37 -1.53
C ILE A 20 12.12 -5.43 -0.23
N ALA A 21 11.57 -4.95 0.89
CA ALA A 21 12.22 -5.03 2.18
C ALA A 21 12.59 -6.48 2.56
N ALA A 22 11.69 -7.44 2.28
CA ALA A 22 11.92 -8.85 2.55
C ALA A 22 13.12 -9.44 1.81
N ARG A 23 13.31 -9.03 0.55
CA ARG A 23 14.48 -9.44 -0.24
C ARG A 23 15.80 -8.91 0.33
N PHE A 24 15.79 -7.69 0.87
CA PHE A 24 16.95 -7.12 1.55
C PHE A 24 17.23 -7.80 2.90
N CYS A 25 16.17 -8.19 3.62
CA CYS A 25 16.27 -8.69 4.99
C CYS A 25 16.26 -10.22 5.10
N ASP A 26 16.19 -10.93 3.98
CA ASP A 26 16.07 -12.40 3.90
C ASP A 26 14.89 -12.94 4.73
N VAL A 27 13.75 -12.25 4.62
CA VAL A 27 12.49 -12.64 5.29
C VAL A 27 11.59 -13.37 4.30
N ASP A 28 11.15 -14.55 4.66
CA ASP A 28 10.17 -15.31 3.88
C ASP A 28 8.77 -14.69 4.02
N ILE A 29 8.14 -14.35 2.90
CA ILE A 29 6.78 -13.77 2.82
C ILE A 29 5.91 -14.63 1.92
N GLU A 30 4.77 -15.05 2.44
CA GLU A 30 3.69 -15.62 1.66
C GLU A 30 2.69 -14.54 1.28
N ILE A 31 2.37 -14.41 -0.02
CA ILE A 31 1.37 -13.45 -0.50
C ILE A 31 0.15 -14.22 -0.97
N ARG A 32 -1.02 -13.85 -0.47
CA ARG A 32 -2.33 -14.33 -0.91
C ARG A 32 -3.16 -13.18 -1.44
N GLY A 33 -3.92 -13.44 -2.48
CA GLY A 33 -4.82 -12.45 -3.04
C GLY A 33 -5.09 -12.67 -4.52
N ALA A 34 -5.92 -11.78 -5.05
CA ALA A 34 -6.33 -11.77 -6.44
C ALA A 34 -6.65 -10.33 -6.86
N SER A 35 -7.16 -10.11 -8.08
CA SER A 35 -7.62 -8.78 -8.47
C SER A 35 -8.69 -8.25 -7.51
N GLY A 36 -8.80 -6.93 -7.37
CA GLY A 36 -9.79 -6.32 -6.47
C GLY A 36 -11.24 -6.76 -6.79
N LYS A 37 -11.51 -7.10 -8.05
CA LYS A 37 -12.82 -7.62 -8.46
C LYS A 37 -13.06 -9.04 -7.94
N GLU A 38 -12.06 -9.90 -8.03
CA GLU A 38 -12.15 -11.31 -7.59
C GLU A 38 -12.19 -11.43 -6.07
N LEU A 39 -11.59 -10.49 -5.32
CA LEU A 39 -11.61 -10.51 -3.86
C LEU A 39 -13.01 -10.43 -3.25
N ARG A 40 -14.03 -10.07 -4.01
CA ARG A 40 -15.44 -10.12 -3.60
C ARG A 40 -15.91 -11.54 -3.35
N ASP A 41 -15.28 -12.50 -4.02
CA ASP A 41 -15.59 -13.93 -3.94
C ASP A 41 -14.57 -14.71 -3.11
N TRP A 42 -13.82 -14.01 -2.23
CA TRP A 42 -12.85 -14.61 -1.35
C TRP A 42 -13.31 -14.58 0.10
N LEU A 43 -12.90 -15.59 0.88
CA LEU A 43 -12.92 -15.52 2.32
C LEU A 43 -11.74 -14.64 2.77
N TRP A 44 -12.06 -13.58 3.51
CA TRP A 44 -11.07 -12.69 4.13
C TRP A 44 -10.75 -13.22 5.51
N ASP A 45 -9.62 -13.86 5.61
CA ASP A 45 -9.15 -14.54 6.81
C ASP A 45 -7.62 -14.61 6.79
N TYR A 46 -7.01 -15.14 7.85
CA TYR A 46 -5.60 -15.56 7.85
C TYR A 46 -5.33 -16.54 6.70
N ASP A 47 -6.20 -17.52 6.52
CA ASP A 47 -6.17 -18.48 5.41
C ASP A 47 -7.02 -18.03 4.22
N ALA A 48 -6.88 -16.74 3.84
CA ALA A 48 -7.62 -16.16 2.74
C ALA A 48 -7.57 -17.03 1.48
N ARG A 49 -8.74 -17.28 0.88
CA ARG A 49 -8.91 -18.16 -0.28
C ARG A 49 -10.15 -17.83 -1.08
N PRO A 50 -10.22 -18.20 -2.38
CA PRO A 50 -11.46 -18.09 -3.13
C PRO A 50 -12.56 -18.98 -2.52
N LEU A 51 -13.80 -18.49 -2.56
CA LEU A 51 -14.99 -19.20 -2.07
C LEU A 51 -15.79 -19.76 -3.26
N PRO A 52 -16.01 -21.09 -3.32
CA PRO A 52 -16.97 -21.68 -4.23
C PRO A 52 -18.39 -21.12 -4.01
N GLU A 53 -19.20 -21.06 -5.08
CA GLU A 53 -20.57 -20.52 -5.03
C GLU A 53 -21.44 -21.16 -3.93
N GLN A 54 -21.35 -22.48 -3.80
CA GLN A 54 -22.11 -23.24 -2.80
C GLN A 54 -21.74 -22.86 -1.35
N GLU A 55 -20.44 -22.60 -1.12
CA GLU A 55 -19.94 -22.22 0.20
C GLU A 55 -20.37 -20.79 0.58
N ARG A 56 -20.43 -19.88 -0.40
CA ARG A 56 -20.86 -18.48 -0.18
C ARG A 56 -22.28 -18.38 0.42
N GLN A 57 -23.18 -19.27 0.06
CA GLN A 57 -24.53 -19.29 0.58
C GLN A 57 -24.58 -19.65 2.06
N SER A 58 -23.73 -20.58 2.51
CA SER A 58 -23.64 -20.97 3.92
C SER A 58 -22.94 -19.95 4.82
N LEU A 59 -22.15 -19.04 4.25
CA LEU A 59 -21.34 -18.04 4.96
C LEU A 59 -22.02 -16.65 5.01
N SER A 60 -23.34 -16.57 4.86
CA SER A 60 -24.08 -15.30 4.86
C SER A 60 -23.88 -14.45 6.12
N SER A 61 -23.63 -15.04 7.27
CA SER A 61 -23.32 -14.37 8.54
C SER A 61 -21.98 -13.62 8.53
N LEU A 62 -21.04 -14.01 7.67
CA LEU A 62 -19.73 -13.38 7.53
C LEU A 62 -19.73 -12.18 6.57
N VAL A 63 -20.87 -11.89 5.93
CA VAL A 63 -20.96 -10.79 4.96
C VAL A 63 -20.83 -9.44 5.67
N ARG A 64 -19.88 -8.65 5.20
CA ARG A 64 -19.64 -7.26 5.64
C ARG A 64 -19.61 -6.35 4.43
N THR A 65 -20.04 -5.11 4.61
CA THR A 65 -20.00 -4.10 3.54
C THR A 65 -18.57 -3.60 3.36
N GLY A 66 -18.07 -3.62 2.14
CA GLY A 66 -16.78 -3.05 1.77
C GLY A 66 -16.77 -1.53 1.94
N ARG A 67 -15.60 -1.00 2.25
CA ARG A 67 -15.34 0.43 2.42
C ARG A 67 -14.42 0.93 1.30
N VAL A 68 -13.24 1.40 1.61
CA VAL A 68 -12.31 1.99 0.63
C VAL A 68 -11.92 0.99 -0.48
N GLY A 69 -12.06 1.40 -1.74
CA GLY A 69 -11.69 0.63 -2.93
C GLY A 69 -12.63 -0.51 -3.32
N LEU A 70 -13.46 -0.97 -2.39
CA LEU A 70 -14.50 -1.99 -2.58
C LEU A 70 -15.82 -1.52 -1.97
N THR A 71 -16.07 -0.21 -2.04
CA THR A 71 -17.21 0.47 -1.43
C THR A 71 -18.53 -0.16 -1.88
N GLY A 72 -19.36 -0.52 -0.90
CA GLY A 72 -20.66 -1.15 -1.14
C GLY A 72 -20.60 -2.63 -1.53
N ALA A 73 -19.44 -3.20 -1.80
CA ALA A 73 -19.33 -4.62 -2.10
C ALA A 73 -19.64 -5.49 -0.87
N LYS A 74 -20.28 -6.63 -1.10
CA LYS A 74 -20.43 -7.68 -0.08
C LYS A 74 -19.13 -8.48 -0.02
N LEU A 75 -18.52 -8.55 1.16
CA LEU A 75 -17.24 -9.22 1.40
C LEU A 75 -17.41 -10.24 2.54
N PHE A 76 -16.86 -11.42 2.39
CA PHE A 76 -16.92 -12.47 3.41
C PHE A 76 -15.71 -12.34 4.34
N LYS A 77 -15.92 -11.77 5.53
CA LYS A 77 -14.86 -11.53 6.52
C LYS A 77 -15.13 -12.30 7.80
N THR A 78 -14.17 -13.10 8.23
CA THR A 78 -14.27 -13.78 9.52
C THR A 78 -14.12 -12.79 10.68
N ASP A 79 -14.62 -13.15 11.84
CA ASP A 79 -14.44 -12.34 13.06
C ASP A 79 -12.96 -12.33 13.46
N ALA A 80 -12.24 -13.44 13.30
CA ALA A 80 -10.79 -13.51 13.51
C ALA A 80 -10.01 -12.53 12.60
N PHE A 81 -10.41 -12.40 11.32
CA PHE A 81 -9.83 -11.38 10.44
C PHE A 81 -10.08 -9.97 10.98
N LEU A 82 -11.30 -9.67 11.42
CA LEU A 82 -11.65 -8.34 11.92
C LEU A 82 -11.03 -8.03 13.29
N GLU A 83 -10.74 -9.04 14.09
CA GLU A 83 -9.97 -8.89 15.33
C GLU A 83 -8.51 -8.53 15.04
N ALA A 84 -7.88 -9.20 14.07
CA ALA A 84 -6.51 -8.94 13.65
C ALA A 84 -6.38 -7.65 12.81
N GLN A 85 -7.42 -7.31 12.03
CA GLN A 85 -7.46 -6.12 11.15
C GLN A 85 -8.78 -5.34 11.40
N PRO A 86 -8.84 -4.49 12.44
CA PRO A 86 -10.09 -3.85 12.88
C PRO A 86 -10.74 -2.92 11.84
N PHE A 87 -9.95 -2.38 10.91
CA PHE A 87 -10.47 -1.54 9.82
C PHE A 87 -11.05 -2.35 8.66
N GLY A 88 -10.78 -3.66 8.63
CA GLY A 88 -11.33 -4.59 7.65
C GLY A 88 -10.93 -4.28 6.20
N ASN A 89 -9.75 -3.70 5.97
CA ASN A 89 -9.21 -3.37 4.66
C ASN A 89 -7.96 -4.20 4.34
N VAL A 90 -7.39 -4.02 3.15
CA VAL A 90 -6.16 -4.65 2.69
C VAL A 90 -5.20 -3.59 2.16
N PRO A 91 -3.86 -3.82 2.27
CA PRO A 91 -3.20 -5.05 2.69
C PRO A 91 -3.35 -5.32 4.20
N ALA A 92 -3.50 -6.59 4.55
CA ALA A 92 -3.43 -7.11 5.91
C ALA A 92 -2.31 -8.15 5.98
N ALA A 93 -1.48 -8.09 7.00
CA ALA A 93 -0.43 -9.08 7.22
C ALA A 93 -0.63 -9.79 8.55
N PHE A 94 -0.13 -11.01 8.64
CA PHE A 94 -0.28 -11.87 9.81
C PHE A 94 1.05 -12.51 10.15
N ALA A 95 1.31 -12.68 11.44
CA ALA A 95 2.33 -13.59 11.91
C ALA A 95 2.04 -15.00 11.38
N ARG A 96 3.07 -15.86 11.32
CA ARG A 96 2.97 -17.18 10.68
C ARG A 96 1.90 -18.09 11.32
N ASP A 97 1.60 -17.90 12.58
CA ASP A 97 0.56 -18.64 13.32
C ASP A 97 -0.83 -17.97 13.24
N GLY A 98 -0.93 -16.81 12.58
CA GLY A 98 -2.18 -16.06 12.45
C GLY A 98 -2.60 -15.26 13.68
N THR A 99 -1.85 -15.32 14.78
CA THR A 99 -2.24 -14.73 16.07
C THR A 99 -2.08 -13.22 16.16
N ILE A 100 -1.18 -12.65 15.32
CA ILE A 100 -0.91 -11.20 15.30
C ILE A 100 -1.20 -10.65 13.92
N GLY A 101 -2.14 -9.71 13.86
CA GLY A 101 -2.42 -8.95 12.66
C GLY A 101 -1.62 -7.66 12.60
N ILE A 102 -1.14 -7.31 11.40
CA ILE A 102 -0.44 -6.05 11.11
C ILE A 102 -1.14 -5.40 9.92
N PHE A 103 -1.52 -4.16 10.08
CA PHE A 103 -2.18 -3.38 9.03
C PHE A 103 -1.39 -2.11 8.72
N GLU A 104 -1.76 -1.41 7.66
CA GLU A 104 -1.02 -0.35 7.00
C GLU A 104 0.27 -0.85 6.33
N SER A 105 0.42 -0.56 5.04
CA SER A 105 1.55 -1.05 4.23
C SER A 105 2.92 -0.63 4.78
N ASN A 106 3.01 0.56 5.39
CA ASN A 106 4.24 1.03 6.02
C ASN A 106 4.56 0.23 7.29
N SER A 107 3.55 -0.13 8.09
CA SER A 107 3.74 -0.97 9.29
C SER A 107 4.12 -2.39 8.93
N ILE A 108 3.53 -2.95 7.86
CA ILE A 108 3.90 -4.27 7.34
C ILE A 108 5.37 -4.25 6.89
N MET A 109 5.81 -3.23 6.17
CA MET A 109 7.20 -3.08 5.75
C MET A 109 8.16 -2.93 6.95
N ARG A 110 7.78 -2.14 7.98
CA ARG A 110 8.56 -2.05 9.24
C ARG A 110 8.67 -3.41 9.94
N ALA A 111 7.59 -4.19 9.97
CA ALA A 111 7.62 -5.53 10.57
C ALA A 111 8.62 -6.42 9.86
N VAL A 112 8.65 -6.40 8.54
CA VAL A 112 9.64 -7.13 7.74
C VAL A 112 11.07 -6.73 8.12
N ALA A 113 11.37 -5.43 8.18
CA ALA A 113 12.70 -4.94 8.54
C ALA A 113 13.13 -5.33 9.96
N ARG A 114 12.15 -5.47 10.89
CA ARG A 114 12.42 -5.91 12.28
C ARG A 114 12.57 -7.42 12.42
N LEU A 115 11.93 -8.20 11.55
CA LEU A 115 12.01 -9.66 11.54
C LEU A 115 13.28 -10.17 10.85
N GLY A 116 13.84 -9.37 9.96
CA GLY A 116 14.99 -9.73 9.15
C GLY A 116 16.31 -9.49 9.84
N GLU A 117 17.40 -9.82 9.13
CA GLU A 117 18.74 -9.62 9.63
C GLU A 117 19.11 -8.13 9.69
N ALA A 118 19.66 -7.70 10.81
CA ALA A 118 20.07 -6.33 11.07
C ALA A 118 21.19 -5.79 10.14
N ARG A 119 21.86 -6.68 9.37
CA ARG A 119 22.98 -6.31 8.48
C ARG A 119 22.64 -5.23 7.47
N PHE A 120 21.40 -5.18 6.99
CA PHE A 120 20.96 -4.22 5.96
C PHE A 120 20.46 -2.90 6.51
N ARG A 121 20.19 -2.81 7.81
CA ARG A 121 19.80 -1.59 8.52
C ARG A 121 18.72 -0.76 7.81
N LEU A 122 17.80 -1.40 7.10
CA LEU A 122 16.74 -0.72 6.35
C LEU A 122 15.90 0.25 7.21
N TYR A 123 15.86 0.01 8.52
CA TYR A 123 15.13 0.85 9.47
C TYR A 123 16.07 1.75 10.31
N GLY A 124 17.24 2.08 9.73
CA GLY A 124 18.22 2.97 10.35
C GLY A 124 19.23 2.27 11.27
N ARG A 125 20.30 2.99 11.59
CA ARG A 125 21.42 2.53 12.44
C ARG A 125 21.16 2.79 13.92
N ASP A 126 20.32 3.79 14.21
CA ASP A 126 19.98 4.24 15.55
C ASP A 126 18.55 4.81 15.61
N ALA A 127 18.15 5.26 16.78
CA ALA A 127 16.81 5.82 17.02
C ALA A 127 16.54 7.10 16.21
N TRP A 128 17.56 7.90 15.91
CA TRP A 128 17.40 9.15 15.16
C TRP A 128 17.15 8.88 13.68
N GLU A 129 17.92 7.97 13.07
CA GLU A 129 17.66 7.52 11.71
C GLU A 129 16.31 6.82 11.59
N ALA A 130 15.96 5.95 12.52
CA ALA A 130 14.66 5.30 12.54
C ALA A 130 13.51 6.33 12.60
N SER A 131 13.62 7.34 13.48
CA SER A 131 12.62 8.41 13.58
C SER A 131 12.57 9.28 12.32
N ARG A 132 13.71 9.50 11.66
CA ARG A 132 13.75 10.23 10.39
C ARG A 132 13.10 9.44 9.27
N ILE A 133 13.31 8.13 9.23
CA ILE A 133 12.63 7.21 8.32
C ILE A 133 11.12 7.28 8.56
N ASP A 134 10.69 7.16 9.82
CA ASP A 134 9.27 7.25 10.18
C ASP A 134 8.63 8.56 9.72
N SER A 135 9.33 9.69 9.79
CA SER A 135 8.83 10.97 9.30
C SER A 135 8.46 10.91 7.81
N PHE A 136 9.28 10.26 6.96
CA PHE A 136 8.97 10.05 5.55
C PHE A 136 7.80 9.08 5.35
N LEU A 137 7.74 8.01 6.16
CA LEU A 137 6.65 7.04 6.10
C LEU A 137 5.31 7.66 6.50
N ASP A 138 5.28 8.53 7.50
CA ASP A 138 4.08 9.21 7.97
C ASP A 138 3.59 10.25 6.96
N VAL A 139 4.48 11.06 6.38
CA VAL A 139 4.14 11.99 5.29
C VAL A 139 3.61 11.24 4.07
N SER A 140 4.14 10.05 3.76
CA SER A 140 3.63 9.23 2.67
C SER A 140 2.16 8.80 2.86
N LEU A 141 1.66 8.67 4.10
CA LEU A 141 0.26 8.35 4.36
C LEU A 141 -0.67 9.52 4.03
N VAL A 142 -0.22 10.76 4.25
CA VAL A 142 -0.97 11.96 3.86
C VAL A 142 -1.10 12.01 2.33
N PHE A 143 0.01 11.84 1.62
CA PHE A 143 0.00 11.74 0.16
C PHE A 143 -0.86 10.58 -0.33
N ALA A 144 -0.72 9.40 0.29
CA ALA A 144 -1.46 8.19 -0.07
C ALA A 144 -2.97 8.35 0.01
N ARG A 145 -3.48 9.13 0.98
CA ARG A 145 -4.92 9.43 1.12
C ARG A 145 -5.46 10.14 -0.11
N ASP A 146 -4.83 11.23 -0.51
CA ASP A 146 -5.32 12.08 -1.58
C ASP A 146 -5.06 11.46 -2.96
N SER A 147 -3.90 10.82 -3.15
CA SER A 147 -3.59 10.07 -4.37
C SER A 147 -4.52 8.88 -4.58
N GLN A 148 -4.93 8.19 -3.51
CA GLN A 148 -5.87 7.06 -3.63
C GLN A 148 -7.26 7.51 -4.05
N ILE A 149 -7.77 8.63 -3.53
CA ILE A 149 -9.07 9.20 -3.96
C ILE A 149 -9.03 9.47 -5.48
N TYR A 150 -7.96 10.09 -5.94
CA TYR A 150 -7.76 10.39 -7.35
C TYR A 150 -7.69 9.13 -8.23
N LEU A 151 -6.84 8.16 -7.86
CA LEU A 151 -6.65 6.93 -8.64
C LEU A 151 -7.92 6.06 -8.68
N LEU A 152 -8.71 6.03 -7.59
CA LEU A 152 -10.00 5.37 -7.58
C LEU A 152 -11.02 6.10 -8.48
N ALA A 153 -11.07 7.43 -8.40
CA ALA A 153 -11.94 8.22 -9.28
C ALA A 153 -11.59 8.05 -10.76
N LEU A 154 -10.30 7.93 -11.09
CA LEU A 154 -9.85 7.58 -12.44
C LEU A 154 -10.30 6.17 -12.83
N SER A 155 -10.19 5.19 -11.94
CA SER A 155 -10.64 3.81 -12.21
C SER A 155 -12.14 3.73 -12.47
N ASP A 156 -12.92 4.49 -11.70
CA ASP A 156 -14.38 4.50 -11.75
C ASP A 156 -14.93 5.51 -12.76
N SER A 157 -14.05 6.20 -13.51
CA SER A 157 -14.39 7.26 -14.47
C SER A 157 -15.20 8.42 -13.86
N THR A 158 -14.96 8.73 -12.59
CA THR A 158 -15.65 9.77 -11.81
C THR A 158 -14.76 10.97 -11.45
N VAL A 159 -13.52 11.03 -11.96
CA VAL A 159 -12.59 12.12 -11.68
C VAL A 159 -13.17 13.46 -12.17
N ASP A 160 -13.12 14.47 -11.31
CA ASP A 160 -13.49 15.85 -11.60
C ASP A 160 -12.32 16.80 -11.34
N VAL A 161 -12.53 18.10 -11.64
CA VAL A 161 -11.52 19.16 -11.49
C VAL A 161 -11.06 19.30 -10.02
N ALA A 162 -11.96 19.14 -9.05
CA ALA A 162 -11.64 19.30 -7.65
C ALA A 162 -10.77 18.15 -7.13
N ILE A 163 -11.13 16.90 -7.46
CA ILE A 163 -10.36 15.70 -7.14
C ILE A 163 -8.97 15.79 -7.77
N HIS A 164 -8.90 16.18 -9.05
CA HIS A 164 -7.64 16.35 -9.76
C HIS A 164 -6.75 17.43 -9.12
N ALA A 165 -7.31 18.61 -8.81
CA ALA A 165 -6.58 19.70 -8.18
C ALA A 165 -6.01 19.32 -6.81
N CYS A 166 -6.80 18.61 -5.99
CA CYS A 166 -6.37 18.11 -4.69
C CYS A 166 -5.20 17.12 -4.82
N ALA A 167 -5.29 16.16 -5.75
CA ALA A 167 -4.22 15.22 -6.02
C ALA A 167 -2.95 15.89 -6.56
N LYS A 168 -3.10 16.89 -7.44
CA LYS A 168 -1.99 17.68 -7.97
C LYS A 168 -1.25 18.43 -6.87
N GLN A 169 -1.98 19.04 -5.95
CA GLN A 169 -1.38 19.71 -4.79
C GLN A 169 -0.67 18.72 -3.87
N ALA A 170 -1.30 17.58 -3.56
CA ALA A 170 -0.70 16.54 -2.73
C ALA A 170 0.58 15.99 -3.35
N PHE A 171 0.58 15.73 -4.65
CA PHE A 171 1.75 15.27 -5.39
C PHE A 171 2.88 16.31 -5.36
N ALA A 172 2.56 17.58 -5.64
CA ALA A 172 3.54 18.67 -5.63
C ALA A 172 4.22 18.83 -4.26
N ILE A 173 3.45 18.80 -3.17
CA ILE A 173 3.98 18.88 -1.80
C ILE A 173 4.89 17.68 -1.51
N TYR A 174 4.44 16.48 -1.83
CA TYR A 174 5.20 15.26 -1.56
C TYR A 174 6.49 15.21 -2.38
N ALA A 175 6.41 15.42 -3.69
CA ALA A 175 7.56 15.39 -4.59
C ALA A 175 8.61 16.45 -4.25
N SER A 176 8.19 17.71 -4.00
CA SER A 176 9.14 18.78 -3.65
C SER A 176 9.84 18.52 -2.31
N GLY A 177 9.16 17.93 -1.33
CA GLY A 177 9.80 17.53 -0.07
C GLY A 177 10.85 16.42 -0.25
N LEU A 178 10.58 15.46 -1.15
CA LEU A 178 11.55 14.41 -1.49
C LEU A 178 12.74 14.97 -2.27
N GLU A 179 12.50 15.83 -3.26
CA GLU A 179 13.58 16.51 -4.01
C GLU A 179 14.47 17.34 -3.08
N GLN A 180 13.88 18.08 -2.14
CA GLN A 180 14.62 18.82 -1.13
C GLN A 180 15.47 17.90 -0.23
N ALA A 181 14.95 16.73 0.12
CA ALA A 181 15.67 15.75 0.94
C ALA A 181 16.84 15.10 0.18
N LEU A 182 16.71 14.94 -1.13
CA LEU A 182 17.76 14.37 -2.02
C LEU A 182 18.75 15.42 -2.52
N SER A 183 18.49 16.73 -2.32
CA SER A 183 19.37 17.84 -2.73
C SER A 183 20.50 18.05 -1.70
N PRO A 184 21.71 18.44 -2.12
CA PRO A 184 22.19 18.66 -3.49
C PRO A 184 22.87 17.47 -4.15
N GLN A 185 22.95 16.28 -3.59
CA GLN A 185 23.57 15.10 -4.22
C GLN A 185 23.39 13.82 -3.39
N ARG A 186 22.40 13.77 -2.53
CA ARG A 186 22.11 12.57 -1.76
C ARG A 186 21.51 11.50 -2.66
N LYS A 187 21.92 10.26 -2.46
CA LYS A 187 21.40 9.09 -3.19
C LYS A 187 20.22 8.43 -2.48
N THR A 188 20.02 8.76 -1.20
CA THR A 188 19.02 8.16 -0.31
C THR A 188 18.37 9.24 0.55
N LEU A 189 17.14 9.01 0.97
CA LEU A 189 16.38 9.95 1.79
C LEU A 189 16.91 10.06 3.21
N VAL A 190 17.45 8.96 3.75
CA VAL A 190 17.99 8.90 5.11
C VAL A 190 19.30 8.11 5.12
N GLY A 191 20.34 8.68 5.73
CA GLY A 191 21.66 8.04 5.78
C GLY A 191 22.34 7.94 4.43
N ASP A 192 23.20 6.94 4.27
CA ASP A 192 24.02 6.71 3.08
C ASP A 192 23.59 5.45 2.31
N ASP A 193 22.76 4.61 2.93
CA ASP A 193 22.26 3.35 2.39
C ASP A 193 20.76 3.42 2.13
N ILE A 194 20.25 2.53 1.27
CA ILE A 194 18.79 2.39 1.03
C ILE A 194 18.08 2.09 2.35
N SER A 195 17.01 2.80 2.60
CA SER A 195 16.16 2.68 3.78
C SER A 195 14.70 2.37 3.43
N LEU A 196 13.87 2.15 4.43
CA LEU A 196 12.42 2.00 4.25
C LEU A 196 11.77 3.27 3.65
N ALA A 197 12.37 4.45 3.85
CA ALA A 197 11.89 5.69 3.25
C ALA A 197 11.98 5.65 1.72
N ASP A 198 13.11 5.17 1.18
CA ASP A 198 13.34 5.04 -0.26
C ASP A 198 12.43 4.00 -0.89
N ILE A 199 12.26 2.86 -0.23
CA ILE A 199 11.35 1.79 -0.68
C ILE A 199 9.90 2.29 -0.69
N CYS A 200 9.49 3.03 0.34
CA CYS A 200 8.15 3.61 0.44
C CYS A 200 7.89 4.59 -0.70
N PHE A 201 8.81 5.51 -0.92
CA PHE A 201 8.72 6.49 -2.00
C PHE A 201 8.58 5.82 -3.36
N ALA A 202 9.46 4.88 -3.68
CA ALA A 202 9.42 4.18 -4.97
C ALA A 202 8.08 3.45 -5.19
N ALA A 203 7.52 2.83 -4.15
CA ALA A 203 6.24 2.13 -4.23
C ALA A 203 5.03 3.08 -4.38
N GLU A 204 4.99 4.19 -3.65
CA GLU A 204 3.92 5.19 -3.78
C GLU A 204 3.96 5.89 -5.14
N LEU A 205 5.17 6.21 -5.64
CA LEU A 205 5.33 6.78 -6.97
C LEU A 205 4.89 5.79 -8.05
N ALA A 206 5.31 4.52 -7.96
CA ALA A 206 4.89 3.48 -8.90
C ALA A 206 3.35 3.30 -8.91
N LEU A 207 2.69 3.42 -7.76
CA LEU A 207 1.24 3.40 -7.68
C LEU A 207 0.61 4.62 -8.36
N PHE A 208 1.15 5.81 -8.10
CA PHE A 208 0.65 7.06 -8.70
C PHE A 208 0.80 7.07 -10.21
N MET A 209 1.88 6.49 -10.76
CA MET A 209 2.13 6.38 -12.19
C MET A 209 1.07 5.55 -12.96
N ASN A 210 0.16 4.86 -12.27
CA ASN A 210 -1.01 4.23 -12.90
C ASN A 210 -1.93 5.24 -13.61
N GLU A 211 -1.82 6.55 -13.30
CA GLU A 211 -2.52 7.60 -14.06
C GLU A 211 -2.19 7.57 -15.56
N HIS A 212 -0.96 7.13 -15.95
CA HIS A 212 -0.55 7.05 -17.35
C HIS A 212 -1.44 6.13 -18.17
N ALA A 213 -1.95 5.05 -17.57
CA ALA A 213 -2.90 4.14 -18.21
C ALA A 213 -4.28 4.79 -18.44
N ARG A 214 -4.53 5.96 -17.84
CA ARG A 214 -5.79 6.71 -17.91
C ARG A 214 -5.65 8.06 -18.62
N ALA A 215 -4.55 8.28 -19.35
CA ALA A 215 -4.27 9.54 -20.02
C ALA A 215 -5.38 9.99 -21.00
N ALA A 216 -5.95 9.06 -21.76
CA ALA A 216 -7.06 9.37 -22.68
C ALA A 216 -8.29 9.92 -21.92
N GLN A 217 -8.65 9.29 -20.79
CA GLN A 217 -9.76 9.72 -19.96
C GLN A 217 -9.55 11.10 -19.31
N LEU A 218 -8.31 11.43 -18.94
CA LEU A 218 -7.97 12.78 -18.45
C LEU A 218 -8.13 13.81 -19.56
N ASN A 219 -7.59 13.54 -20.75
CA ASN A 219 -7.67 14.42 -21.90
C ASN A 219 -9.13 14.71 -22.32
N GLU A 220 -10.02 13.69 -22.29
CA GLU A 220 -11.45 13.86 -22.56
C GLU A 220 -12.13 14.84 -21.59
N ARG A 221 -11.58 15.01 -20.40
CA ARG A 221 -12.06 15.92 -19.36
C ARG A 221 -11.30 17.25 -19.31
N GLY A 222 -10.37 17.47 -20.23
CA GLY A 222 -9.52 18.65 -20.24
C GLY A 222 -8.53 18.71 -19.07
N LEU A 223 -8.15 17.56 -18.52
CA LEU A 223 -7.21 17.44 -17.41
C LEU A 223 -5.89 16.86 -17.89
N ASP A 224 -4.78 17.43 -17.42
CA ASP A 224 -3.43 16.92 -17.70
C ASP A 224 -3.03 15.82 -16.71
N LYS A 225 -2.06 14.99 -17.13
CA LYS A 225 -1.39 14.08 -16.20
C LYS A 225 -0.59 14.87 -15.17
N ILE A 226 -0.76 14.55 -13.91
CA ILE A 226 -0.10 15.26 -12.80
C ILE A 226 1.42 14.98 -12.80
N ALA A 227 1.82 13.72 -12.97
CA ALA A 227 3.23 13.33 -12.94
C ALA A 227 4.03 13.86 -14.17
N GLN A 228 3.38 14.35 -15.21
CA GLN A 228 4.08 14.91 -16.39
C GLN A 228 4.89 16.17 -16.08
N GLY A 229 4.50 16.92 -15.06
CA GLY A 229 5.24 18.11 -14.59
C GLY A 229 6.52 17.79 -13.80
N TYR A 230 6.80 16.51 -13.53
CA TYR A 230 7.94 16.05 -12.73
C TYR A 230 8.66 14.91 -13.47
N PRO A 231 9.43 15.23 -14.51
CA PRO A 231 10.00 14.21 -15.42
C PRO A 231 11.20 13.44 -14.85
N LYS A 232 11.60 13.68 -13.62
CA LYS A 232 12.76 13.04 -12.98
C LYS A 232 12.28 12.16 -11.83
#